data_0cab7d1233db4ac510d9f125b02673fd
#
_entry.id   0cab7d1233db4ac510d9f125b02673fd
#
_cell.length_a   1.000
_cell.length_b   1.000
_cell.length_c   1.000
_cell.angle_alpha   90.00
_cell.angle_beta   90.00
_cell.angle_gamma   90.00
#
_symmetry.space_group_name_H-M   'P 1'
#
loop_
_entity.id
_entity.type
_entity.pdbx_description
1 polymer ?
#
loop_
_entity_poly.entity_id
_entity_poly.type
_entity_poly.pdbx_seq_one_letter_code
_entity_poly.pdbx_strand_id
1 'polypeptide(L)'
;MIDKILDKGYCKVDYEIDFPYEEFKNGIFRDNEYWNVEIYDWTPSAVAAPGPDCLKWCLDMFNMNMEILDDSLYKDTRNCKASILNYNKGYIREHTDRGMLTFLYNIYPGMYLKINEQWKELDYGLFIWLGDIGAKQFNKPAMEHKVKCENIRWSLNYFSAPSNIDYPWIIPENNE
;
A
#
# COMPACT_ATOMS: atom_id res chain seq x y z
N MET A 1 9.90 15.27 2.24
CA MET A 1 8.87 14.36 1.65
C MET A 1 7.55 14.47 2.40
N ILE A 2 7.54 14.41 3.71
CA ILE A 2 6.31 14.53 4.52
C ILE A 2 5.52 15.81 4.21
N ASP A 3 6.17 16.96 4.07
CA ASP A 3 5.50 18.23 3.76
C ASP A 3 4.66 18.17 2.47
N LYS A 4 5.15 17.47 1.44
CA LYS A 4 4.38 17.27 0.20
C LYS A 4 3.14 16.42 0.42
N ILE A 5 3.25 15.37 1.27
CA ILE A 5 2.11 14.53 1.61
C ILE A 5 1.08 15.32 2.40
N LEU A 6 1.53 16.13 3.36
CA LEU A 6 0.64 16.96 4.18
C LEU A 6 -0.03 18.10 3.42
N ASP A 7 0.59 18.60 2.37
CA ASP A 7 0.07 19.68 1.51
C ASP A 7 -0.88 19.15 0.42
N LYS A 8 -0.49 18.10 -0.28
CA LYS A 8 -1.21 17.59 -1.46
C LYS A 8 -2.03 16.32 -1.22
N GLY A 9 -1.90 15.70 -0.04
CA GLY A 9 -2.47 14.41 0.28
C GLY A 9 -1.60 13.21 -0.16
N TYR A 10 -0.68 13.41 -1.10
CA TYR A 10 0.23 12.38 -1.59
C TYR A 10 1.56 12.97 -2.11
N CYS A 11 2.53 12.08 -2.27
CA CYS A 11 3.81 12.38 -2.92
C CYS A 11 4.13 11.32 -3.97
N LYS A 12 4.54 11.73 -5.17
CA LYS A 12 5.18 10.85 -6.15
C LYS A 12 6.69 10.89 -5.94
N VAL A 13 7.30 9.72 -5.96
CA VAL A 13 8.75 9.55 -5.77
C VAL A 13 9.35 8.94 -7.02
N ASP A 14 10.53 9.42 -7.40
CA ASP A 14 11.33 8.81 -8.44
C ASP A 14 11.96 7.53 -7.89
N TYR A 15 11.41 6.40 -8.28
CA TYR A 15 11.82 5.06 -7.83
C TYR A 15 11.53 4.07 -8.93
N GLU A 16 12.49 3.23 -9.25
CA GLU A 16 12.34 2.17 -10.23
C GLU A 16 12.72 0.83 -9.61
N ILE A 17 11.95 -0.19 -9.92
CA ILE A 17 12.24 -1.58 -9.58
C ILE A 17 11.88 -2.48 -10.75
N ASP A 18 12.75 -3.41 -11.04
CA ASP A 18 12.45 -4.53 -11.92
C ASP A 18 11.65 -5.56 -11.13
N PHE A 19 10.43 -5.82 -11.56
CA PHE A 19 9.47 -6.55 -10.73
C PHE A 19 9.38 -8.02 -11.13
N PRO A 20 9.67 -8.96 -10.22
CA PRO A 20 9.75 -10.38 -10.51
C PRO A 20 8.37 -11.05 -10.49
N TYR A 21 7.48 -10.73 -11.43
CA TYR A 21 6.12 -11.31 -11.51
C TYR A 21 6.08 -12.83 -11.48
N GLU A 22 7.12 -13.48 -11.99
CA GLU A 22 7.19 -14.93 -12.14
C GLU A 22 7.39 -15.68 -10.82
N GLU A 23 7.78 -14.98 -9.76
CA GLU A 23 8.04 -15.55 -8.44
C GLU A 23 6.77 -15.79 -7.61
N PHE A 24 5.63 -15.19 -8.01
CA PHE A 24 4.39 -15.24 -7.22
C PHE A 24 3.54 -16.44 -7.59
N LYS A 25 3.40 -17.35 -6.63
CA LYS A 25 2.55 -18.54 -6.72
C LYS A 25 1.66 -18.62 -5.49
N ASN A 26 0.41 -19.06 -5.67
CA ASN A 26 -0.54 -19.31 -4.57
C ASN A 26 -1.05 -18.05 -3.83
N GLY A 27 -1.47 -17.05 -4.56
CA GLY A 27 -2.22 -15.93 -4.01
C GLY A 27 -3.59 -16.33 -3.47
N ILE A 28 -4.12 -15.51 -2.57
CA ILE A 28 -5.50 -15.65 -2.08
C ILE A 28 -6.41 -14.79 -2.94
N PHE A 29 -7.33 -15.42 -3.66
CA PHE A 29 -8.32 -14.70 -4.44
C PHE A 29 -9.45 -14.21 -3.54
N ARG A 30 -9.72 -12.90 -3.59
CA ARG A 30 -10.86 -12.27 -2.92
C ARG A 30 -11.85 -11.80 -3.95
N ASP A 31 -13.06 -12.37 -3.90
CA ASP A 31 -14.16 -12.03 -4.78
C ASP A 31 -15.43 -11.81 -3.96
N ASN A 32 -15.76 -10.55 -3.75
CA ASN A 32 -16.97 -10.11 -3.08
C ASN A 32 -17.37 -8.72 -3.60
N GLU A 33 -18.38 -8.09 -3.00
CA GLU A 33 -18.84 -6.77 -3.45
C GLU A 33 -17.78 -5.63 -3.34
N TYR A 34 -16.72 -5.81 -2.54
CA TYR A 34 -15.67 -4.81 -2.32
C TYR A 34 -14.39 -5.09 -3.10
N TRP A 35 -14.11 -6.37 -3.39
CA TRP A 35 -12.83 -6.83 -3.90
C TRP A 35 -13.02 -7.85 -5.03
N ASN A 36 -12.29 -7.66 -6.11
CA ASN A 36 -12.05 -8.70 -7.09
C ASN A 36 -10.57 -8.66 -7.45
N VAL A 37 -9.76 -9.39 -6.69
CA VAL A 37 -8.30 -9.31 -6.75
C VAL A 37 -7.65 -10.54 -6.14
N GLU A 38 -6.52 -10.97 -6.71
CA GLU A 38 -5.63 -11.96 -6.10
C GLU A 38 -4.55 -11.25 -5.28
N ILE A 39 -4.37 -11.66 -4.02
CA ILE A 39 -3.51 -11.00 -3.05
C ILE A 39 -2.41 -11.94 -2.60
N TYR A 40 -1.19 -11.45 -2.60
CA TYR A 40 0.00 -12.09 -2.07
C TYR A 40 0.57 -11.21 -0.95
N ASP A 41 0.32 -11.60 0.29
CA ASP A 41 0.71 -10.82 1.47
C ASP A 41 1.94 -11.42 2.16
N TRP A 42 2.87 -10.58 2.59
CA TRP A 42 3.98 -10.96 3.48
C TRP A 42 4.40 -9.80 4.38
N THR A 43 5.19 -10.11 5.39
CA THR A 43 5.82 -9.09 6.24
C THR A 43 7.32 -9.05 5.94
N PRO A 44 7.99 -7.89 6.07
CA PRO A 44 9.45 -7.79 5.87
C PRO A 44 10.27 -8.72 6.77
N SER A 45 9.72 -9.10 7.92
CA SER A 45 10.35 -10.03 8.87
C SER A 45 10.00 -11.50 8.61
N ALA A 46 9.12 -11.81 7.64
CA ALA A 46 8.75 -13.19 7.34
C ALA A 46 9.88 -13.90 6.60
N VAL A 47 10.24 -15.09 7.10
CA VAL A 47 11.24 -15.98 6.50
C VAL A 47 10.84 -16.45 5.09
N ALA A 48 9.59 -16.23 4.70
CA ALA A 48 8.99 -16.63 3.44
C ALA A 48 8.70 -15.46 2.49
N ALA A 49 9.49 -14.39 2.54
CA ALA A 49 9.40 -13.35 1.51
C ALA A 49 9.69 -13.96 0.14
N PRO A 50 8.84 -13.74 -0.87
CA PRO A 50 9.07 -14.28 -2.19
C PRO A 50 10.27 -13.55 -2.82
N GLY A 51 11.42 -14.20 -2.87
CA GLY A 51 12.61 -13.76 -3.56
C GLY A 51 13.35 -12.52 -3.03
N PRO A 52 14.59 -12.32 -3.49
CA PRO A 52 15.46 -11.25 -3.03
C PRO A 52 14.96 -9.84 -3.43
N ASP A 53 14.28 -9.72 -4.57
CA ASP A 53 13.80 -8.42 -5.07
C ASP A 53 12.61 -7.91 -4.27
N CYS A 54 11.75 -8.80 -3.79
CA CYS A 54 10.68 -8.45 -2.86
C CYS A 54 11.22 -8.02 -1.50
N LEU A 55 12.26 -8.68 -1.01
CA LEU A 55 12.94 -8.27 0.22
C LEU A 55 13.59 -6.90 0.03
N LYS A 56 14.25 -6.67 -1.10
CA LYS A 56 14.82 -5.36 -1.43
C LYS A 56 13.75 -4.28 -1.43
N TRP A 57 12.62 -4.49 -2.09
CA TRP A 57 11.48 -3.58 -2.05
C TRP A 57 11.06 -3.23 -0.63
N CYS A 58 10.86 -4.24 0.21
CA CYS A 58 10.45 -4.03 1.60
C CYS A 58 11.48 -3.22 2.39
N LEU A 59 12.77 -3.48 2.20
CA LEU A 59 13.85 -2.74 2.88
C LEU A 59 13.92 -1.29 2.39
N ASP A 60 13.79 -1.05 1.10
CA ASP A 60 13.77 0.30 0.52
C ASP A 60 12.58 1.10 1.06
N MET A 61 11.38 0.50 1.10
CA MET A 61 10.19 1.17 1.64
C MET A 61 10.29 1.40 3.15
N PHE A 62 10.84 0.46 3.89
CA PHE A 62 11.11 0.61 5.31
C PHE A 62 12.06 1.78 5.59
N ASN A 63 13.18 1.84 4.88
CA ASN A 63 14.15 2.92 5.03
C ASN A 63 13.52 4.28 4.68
N MET A 64 12.78 4.35 3.58
CA MET A 64 12.07 5.57 3.18
C MET A 64 11.01 5.97 4.21
N ASN A 65 10.28 5.02 4.79
CA ASN A 65 9.35 5.28 5.88
C ASN A 65 10.03 5.90 7.10
N MET A 66 11.21 5.39 7.48
CA MET A 66 12.00 5.92 8.58
C MET A 66 12.50 7.34 8.31
N GLU A 67 12.92 7.64 7.08
CA GLU A 67 13.33 8.99 6.68
C GLU A 67 12.17 9.99 6.69
N ILE A 68 10.96 9.54 6.35
CA ILE A 68 9.76 10.40 6.32
C ILE A 68 9.28 10.72 7.73
N LEU A 69 9.25 9.75 8.61
CA LEU A 69 8.59 9.85 9.91
C LEU A 69 9.55 10.23 11.05
N ASP A 70 10.83 9.90 10.94
CA ASP A 70 11.86 10.13 11.96
C ASP A 70 11.41 9.75 13.39
N ASP A 71 10.68 8.63 13.52
CA ASP A 71 10.09 8.21 14.78
C ASP A 71 10.48 6.77 15.12
N SER A 72 10.90 6.55 16.36
CA SER A 72 11.34 5.25 16.87
C SER A 72 10.23 4.18 16.89
N LEU A 73 8.96 4.59 16.93
CA LEU A 73 7.81 3.67 16.90
C LEU A 73 7.70 2.88 15.59
N TYR A 74 8.31 3.37 14.51
CA TYR A 74 8.27 2.75 13.18
C TYR A 74 9.50 1.88 12.86
N LYS A 75 10.43 1.74 13.81
CA LYS A 75 11.63 0.89 13.66
C LYS A 75 11.31 -0.61 13.72
N ASP A 76 10.14 -0.97 14.20
CA ASP A 76 9.70 -2.35 14.29
C ASP A 76 8.91 -2.75 13.04
N THR A 77 9.45 -3.68 12.27
CA THR A 77 8.83 -4.17 11.03
C THR A 77 7.66 -5.12 11.24
N ARG A 78 7.39 -5.55 12.49
CA ARG A 78 6.33 -6.54 12.78
C ARG A 78 4.93 -6.06 12.37
N ASN A 79 4.70 -4.75 12.41
CA ASN A 79 3.46 -4.13 12.01
C ASN A 79 3.47 -3.61 10.57
N CYS A 80 4.54 -3.82 9.84
CA CYS A 80 4.60 -3.51 8.42
C CYS A 80 4.09 -4.70 7.61
N LYS A 81 3.44 -4.40 6.49
CA LYS A 81 2.91 -5.39 5.58
C LYS A 81 3.26 -5.02 4.16
N ALA A 82 3.74 -5.98 3.40
CA ALA A 82 3.88 -5.85 1.96
C ALA A 82 2.84 -6.74 1.26
N SER A 83 2.30 -6.25 0.17
CA SER A 83 1.30 -6.96 -0.62
C SER A 83 1.55 -6.75 -2.10
N ILE A 84 1.42 -7.83 -2.87
CA ILE A 84 1.25 -7.75 -4.30
C ILE A 84 -0.20 -8.04 -4.62
N LEU A 85 -0.77 -7.21 -5.47
CA LEU A 85 -2.14 -7.32 -5.91
C LEU A 85 -2.15 -7.55 -7.42
N ASN A 86 -2.74 -8.68 -7.82
CA ASN A 86 -2.95 -9.04 -9.20
C ASN A 86 -4.43 -8.95 -9.55
N TYR A 87 -4.76 -8.08 -10.45
CA TYR A 87 -6.10 -7.86 -10.95
C TYR A 87 -6.24 -8.43 -12.36
N ASN A 88 -7.26 -9.23 -12.58
CA ASN A 88 -7.66 -9.70 -13.90
C ASN A 88 -9.07 -9.18 -14.20
N LYS A 89 -9.17 -7.97 -14.77
CA LYS A 89 -10.42 -7.21 -14.86
C LYS A 89 -11.07 -7.02 -13.49
N GLY A 90 -10.27 -6.62 -12.53
CA GLY A 90 -10.64 -6.56 -11.12
C GLY A 90 -10.90 -5.16 -10.62
N TYR A 91 -11.34 -5.09 -9.39
CA TYR A 91 -11.58 -3.83 -8.69
C TYR A 91 -11.34 -3.95 -7.19
N ILE A 92 -11.09 -2.80 -6.59
CA ILE A 92 -11.27 -2.56 -5.16
C ILE A 92 -12.09 -1.29 -5.05
N ARG A 93 -13.18 -1.32 -4.28
CA ARG A 93 -14.02 -0.16 -4.03
C ARG A 93 -13.26 0.95 -3.33
N GLU A 94 -13.84 2.12 -3.33
CA GLU A 94 -13.30 3.27 -2.61
C GLU A 94 -13.13 2.98 -1.12
N HIS A 95 -11.95 3.27 -0.61
CA HIS A 95 -11.57 3.06 0.78
C HIS A 95 -10.36 3.92 1.15
N THR A 96 -10.02 3.92 2.44
CA THR A 96 -8.75 4.40 2.99
C THR A 96 -7.96 3.22 3.55
N ASP A 97 -6.65 3.34 3.60
CA ASP A 97 -5.80 2.35 4.25
C ASP A 97 -5.70 2.60 5.75
N ARG A 98 -5.60 1.53 6.54
CA ARG A 98 -5.59 1.64 8.01
C ARG A 98 -4.27 2.11 8.60
N GLY A 99 -3.18 2.00 7.86
CA GLY A 99 -1.81 2.25 8.34
C GLY A 99 -1.46 3.71 8.57
N MET A 100 -0.18 3.93 8.82
CA MET A 100 0.41 5.25 8.92
C MET A 100 0.66 5.85 7.54
N LEU A 101 1.45 5.14 6.74
CA LEU A 101 1.75 5.46 5.35
C LEU A 101 1.47 4.24 4.48
N THR A 102 0.96 4.49 3.29
CA THR A 102 0.90 3.54 2.20
C THR A 102 1.90 3.95 1.14
N PHE A 103 2.71 3.00 0.70
CA PHE A 103 3.60 3.09 -0.45
C PHE A 103 3.04 2.20 -1.54
N LEU A 104 2.71 2.76 -2.67
CA LEU A 104 2.18 2.02 -3.81
C LEU A 104 3.04 2.24 -5.03
N TYR A 105 3.62 1.17 -5.55
CA TYR A 105 4.27 1.19 -6.85
C TYR A 105 3.25 0.82 -7.92
N ASN A 106 2.82 1.84 -8.65
CA ASN A 106 1.82 1.74 -9.69
C ASN A 106 2.48 1.42 -11.03
N ILE A 107 2.26 0.22 -11.54
CA ILE A 107 2.91 -0.27 -12.76
C ILE A 107 1.96 -0.20 -13.96
N TYR A 108 0.65 -0.24 -13.71
CA TYR A 108 -0.39 -0.28 -14.72
C TYR A 108 -1.52 0.70 -14.42
N PRO A 109 -2.28 1.14 -15.43
CA PRO A 109 -3.44 2.00 -15.24
C PRO A 109 -4.54 1.34 -14.39
N GLY A 110 -5.48 2.12 -13.91
CA GLY A 110 -6.64 1.67 -13.15
C GLY A 110 -6.59 1.94 -11.65
N MET A 111 -5.56 2.64 -11.16
CA MET A 111 -5.51 3.14 -9.79
C MET A 111 -5.94 4.61 -9.74
N TYR A 112 -6.86 4.94 -8.85
CA TYR A 112 -7.42 6.28 -8.72
C TYR A 112 -7.28 6.80 -7.30
N LEU A 113 -6.82 8.05 -7.13
CA LEU A 113 -6.87 8.80 -5.89
C LEU A 113 -7.97 9.86 -5.96
N LYS A 114 -8.61 10.15 -4.85
CA LYS A 114 -9.60 11.23 -4.72
C LYS A 114 -8.87 12.52 -4.33
N ILE A 115 -8.67 13.40 -5.28
CA ILE A 115 -7.95 14.67 -5.11
C ILE A 115 -8.94 15.82 -5.37
N ASN A 116 -9.16 16.68 -4.38
CA ASN A 116 -10.13 17.79 -4.45
C ASN A 116 -11.52 17.31 -4.91
N GLU A 117 -12.03 16.26 -4.27
CA GLU A 117 -13.33 15.62 -4.56
C GLU A 117 -13.46 15.01 -5.98
N GLN A 118 -12.36 14.91 -6.71
CA GLN A 118 -12.33 14.31 -8.05
C GLN A 118 -11.42 13.08 -8.08
N TRP A 119 -11.90 12.03 -8.74
CA TRP A 119 -11.09 10.84 -9.01
C TRP A 119 -10.08 11.13 -10.10
N LYS A 120 -8.79 10.97 -9.77
CA LYS A 120 -7.68 11.11 -10.72
C LYS A 120 -6.95 9.79 -10.83
N GLU A 121 -6.80 9.30 -12.04
CA GLU A 121 -6.00 8.12 -12.32
C GLU A 121 -4.52 8.42 -12.11
N LEU A 122 -3.83 7.49 -11.44
CA LEU A 122 -2.39 7.57 -11.26
C LEU A 122 -1.66 7.10 -12.51
N ASP A 123 -0.61 7.81 -12.85
CA ASP A 123 0.38 7.37 -13.82
C ASP A 123 1.35 6.34 -13.21
N TYR A 124 2.39 5.98 -13.94
CA TYR A 124 3.42 5.06 -13.50
C TYR A 124 4.31 5.67 -12.41
N GLY A 125 4.74 4.87 -11.44
CA GLY A 125 5.73 5.22 -10.43
C GLY A 125 5.32 4.89 -8.98
N LEU A 126 6.18 5.29 -8.05
CA LEU A 126 5.95 5.14 -6.61
C LEU A 126 5.17 6.34 -6.07
N PHE A 127 4.08 6.04 -5.37
CA PHE A 127 3.24 7.02 -4.68
C PHE A 127 3.18 6.71 -3.19
N ILE A 128 3.12 7.76 -2.38
CA ILE A 128 3.05 7.66 -0.91
C ILE A 128 1.95 8.57 -0.40
N TRP A 129 1.11 8.06 0.51
CA TRP A 129 0.05 8.84 1.14
C TRP A 129 -0.22 8.41 2.59
N LEU A 130 -1.03 9.19 3.32
CA LEU A 130 -1.47 8.87 4.66
C LEU A 130 -2.59 7.83 4.66
N GLY A 131 -2.44 6.81 5.50
CA GLY A 131 -3.55 5.99 5.95
C GLY A 131 -4.27 6.61 7.16
N ASP A 132 -5.22 5.89 7.74
CA ASP A 132 -6.09 6.39 8.83
C ASP A 132 -5.31 6.77 10.10
N ILE A 133 -4.26 6.02 10.44
CA ILE A 133 -3.40 6.32 11.59
C ILE A 133 -2.63 7.61 11.32
N GLY A 134 -2.03 7.74 10.14
CA GLY A 134 -1.30 8.93 9.73
C GLY A 134 -2.19 10.16 9.66
N ALA A 135 -3.40 10.00 9.14
CA ALA A 135 -4.41 11.04 9.09
C ALA A 135 -4.73 11.62 10.48
N LYS A 136 -4.92 10.74 11.46
CA LYS A 136 -5.14 11.15 12.86
C LYS A 136 -3.93 11.84 13.44
N GLN A 137 -2.73 11.29 13.25
CA GLN A 137 -1.50 11.83 13.83
C GLN A 137 -1.18 13.23 13.31
N PHE A 138 -1.37 13.48 12.02
CA PHE A 138 -1.07 14.78 11.41
C PHE A 138 -2.26 15.72 11.30
N ASN A 139 -3.44 15.31 11.80
CA ASN A 139 -4.70 16.07 11.67
C ASN A 139 -4.98 16.46 10.21
N LYS A 140 -4.91 15.45 9.33
CA LYS A 140 -5.16 15.55 7.89
C LYS A 140 -6.14 14.45 7.46
N PRO A 141 -6.82 14.56 6.32
CA PRO A 141 -7.61 13.45 5.79
C PRO A 141 -6.72 12.29 5.34
N ALA A 142 -7.19 11.06 5.55
CA ALA A 142 -6.62 9.89 4.88
C ALA A 142 -6.93 9.93 3.38
N MET A 143 -6.06 9.35 2.56
CA MET A 143 -6.24 9.34 1.11
C MET A 143 -7.28 8.29 0.71
N GLU A 144 -8.42 8.76 0.22
CA GLU A 144 -9.40 7.89 -0.43
C GLU A 144 -8.88 7.44 -1.80
N HIS A 145 -8.97 6.14 -2.05
CA HIS A 145 -8.53 5.56 -3.32
C HIS A 145 -9.37 4.36 -3.72
N LYS A 146 -9.27 3.99 -4.98
CA LYS A 146 -9.94 2.81 -5.56
C LYS A 146 -9.16 2.24 -6.73
N VAL A 147 -9.46 1.00 -7.07
CA VAL A 147 -8.96 0.35 -8.28
C VAL A 147 -10.13 -0.04 -9.17
N LYS A 148 -10.00 0.21 -10.46
CA LYS A 148 -10.86 -0.34 -11.50
C LYS A 148 -10.02 -0.56 -12.75
N CYS A 149 -9.83 -1.80 -13.15
CA CYS A 149 -9.03 -2.14 -14.31
C CYS A 149 -9.77 -3.11 -15.24
N GLU A 150 -9.60 -2.89 -16.54
CA GLU A 150 -10.20 -3.72 -17.61
C GLU A 150 -9.20 -4.76 -18.15
N ASN A 151 -7.94 -4.66 -17.76
CA ASN A 151 -6.86 -5.54 -18.17
C ASN A 151 -6.12 -6.08 -16.95
N ILE A 152 -5.21 -7.03 -17.16
CA ILE A 152 -4.31 -7.49 -16.10
C ILE A 152 -3.53 -6.31 -15.55
N ARG A 153 -3.56 -6.15 -14.24
CA ARG A 153 -2.86 -5.12 -13.52
C ARG A 153 -2.16 -5.71 -12.30
N TRP A 154 -0.94 -5.32 -12.10
CA TRP A 154 -0.19 -5.62 -10.88
C TRP A 154 0.09 -4.33 -10.11
N SER A 155 0.09 -4.40 -8.80
CA SER A 155 0.61 -3.34 -7.95
C SER A 155 1.38 -3.91 -6.78
N LEU A 156 2.38 -3.17 -6.37
CA LEU A 156 3.22 -3.49 -5.23
C LEU A 156 2.91 -2.49 -4.13
N ASN A 157 2.54 -2.97 -2.97
CA ASN A 157 2.13 -2.14 -1.86
C ASN A 157 2.97 -2.44 -0.62
N TYR A 158 3.29 -1.40 0.14
CA TYR A 158 3.86 -1.51 1.46
C TYR A 158 3.08 -0.61 2.41
N PHE A 159 2.68 -1.17 3.53
CA PHE A 159 1.89 -0.49 4.54
C PHE A 159 2.71 -0.41 5.82
N SER A 160 2.85 0.78 6.38
CA SER A 160 3.51 0.98 7.66
C SER A 160 2.51 1.24 8.78
N ALA A 161 2.84 0.74 9.97
CA ALA A 161 2.12 1.04 11.18
C ALA A 161 3.09 1.10 12.37
N PRO A 162 2.78 1.90 13.41
CA PRO A 162 3.63 1.96 14.59
C PRO A 162 3.58 0.66 15.38
N SER A 163 4.69 0.33 16.04
CA SER A 163 4.87 -0.92 16.79
C SER A 163 3.96 -1.08 18.02
N ASN A 164 3.37 0.00 18.50
CA ASN A 164 2.46 0.02 19.65
C ASN A 164 0.99 -0.23 19.28
N ILE A 165 0.70 -0.50 18.02
CA ILE A 165 -0.66 -0.84 17.55
C ILE A 165 -0.70 -2.32 17.20
N ASP A 166 -1.61 -3.06 17.83
CA ASP A 166 -1.81 -4.47 17.52
C ASP A 166 -2.58 -4.63 16.20
N TYR A 167 -1.94 -5.27 15.24
CA TYR A 167 -2.51 -5.77 13.98
C TYR A 167 -3.50 -4.83 13.27
N PRO A 168 -3.09 -3.66 12.79
CA PRO A 168 -3.99 -2.72 12.10
C PRO A 168 -4.60 -3.30 10.82
N TRP A 169 -4.06 -4.42 10.34
CA TRP A 169 -4.47 -5.12 9.11
C TRP A 169 -5.54 -6.19 9.32
N ILE A 170 -5.81 -6.56 10.57
CA ILE A 170 -6.93 -7.46 10.86
C ILE A 170 -8.22 -6.67 10.65
N ILE A 171 -8.97 -7.05 9.62
CA ILE A 171 -10.35 -6.63 9.46
C ILE A 171 -11.11 -7.31 10.60
N PRO A 172 -11.77 -6.59 11.50
CA PRO A 172 -12.70 -7.23 12.40
C PRO A 172 -13.66 -8.05 11.55
N GLU A 173 -13.77 -9.36 11.83
CA GLU A 173 -14.87 -10.13 11.27
C GLU A 173 -16.12 -9.35 11.62
N ASN A 174 -16.87 -8.95 10.60
CA ASN A 174 -18.16 -8.31 10.82
C ASN A 174 -18.96 -9.29 11.63
N ASN A 175 -19.10 -9.02 12.91
CA ASN A 175 -20.17 -9.63 13.69
C ASN A 175 -21.46 -9.16 13.03
N GLU A 176 -22.07 -10.08 12.28
CA GLU A 176 -23.43 -9.96 11.78
C GLU A 176 -24.42 -9.63 12.92
#